data_63af9f5b06f1173006557f47df2b7dad
#
_entry.id   63af9f5b06f1173006557f47df2b7dad
#
_cell.length_a   1.000
_cell.length_b   1.000
_cell.length_c   1.000
_cell.angle_alpha   90.00
_cell.angle_beta   90.00
_cell.angle_gamma   90.00
#
_symmetry.space_group_name_H-M   'P 1'
#
loop_
_entity.id
_entity.type
_entity.pdbx_description
1 polymer ?
#
loop_
_entity_poly.entity_id
_entity_poly.type
_entity_poly.pdbx_seq_one_letter_code
_entity_poly.pdbx_strand_id
1 'polypeptide(L)'
;MKTIISTLLFSSFVLVSCKIYKNVQEPEFRDIQNVRMIDIGLLKSKAGAELIYYNPNNFNVVLSSARGDVYIDNQYIGRFELENQVSIKKRAEFILPAILKVDNISAIKQHDIYKKKEVLIRIDGVARLTKTGFSKEIPIKYEKLEDIDKLRSL
;
A
#
# COMPACT_ATOMS: atom_id res chain seq x y z
N MET A 1 5.39 60.47 42.54
CA MET A 1 5.25 59.93 41.21
C MET A 1 6.27 58.82 41.00
N LYS A 2 5.90 57.57 41.14
CA LYS A 2 6.77 56.43 40.85
C LYS A 2 6.00 55.53 39.94
N THR A 3 6.40 55.49 38.70
CA THR A 3 5.87 54.62 37.61
C THR A 3 6.39 53.20 37.82
N ILE A 4 5.48 52.28 38.08
CA ILE A 4 5.78 50.85 38.16
C ILE A 4 5.62 50.29 36.75
N ILE A 5 6.76 49.97 36.13
CA ILE A 5 6.80 49.26 34.84
C ILE A 5 6.63 47.76 35.17
N SER A 6 5.44 47.23 34.90
CA SER A 6 5.16 45.82 35.00
C SER A 6 5.67 45.12 33.73
N THR A 7 6.78 44.42 33.87
CA THR A 7 7.38 43.64 32.81
C THR A 7 6.59 42.33 32.69
N LEU A 8 5.72 42.27 31.70
CA LEU A 8 4.99 41.05 31.33
C LEU A 8 5.95 40.09 30.62
N LEU A 9 6.40 39.08 31.37
CA LEU A 9 7.20 37.98 30.80
C LEU A 9 6.27 37.10 29.98
N PHE A 10 6.23 37.34 28.65
CA PHE A 10 5.54 36.50 27.69
C PHE A 10 6.40 35.24 27.49
N SER A 11 6.07 34.21 28.26
CA SER A 11 6.66 32.87 28.11
C SER A 11 6.25 32.31 26.75
N SER A 12 7.17 32.42 25.79
CA SER A 12 7.05 31.82 24.47
C SER A 12 7.11 30.30 24.61
N PHE A 13 5.95 29.68 24.68
CA PHE A 13 5.81 28.22 24.62
C PHE A 13 6.11 27.78 23.18
N VAL A 14 7.38 27.51 22.92
CA VAL A 14 7.81 26.92 21.64
C VAL A 14 7.21 25.52 21.56
N LEU A 15 6.11 25.39 20.83
CA LEU A 15 5.58 24.11 20.40
C LEU A 15 6.61 23.47 19.47
N VAL A 16 7.46 22.64 20.04
CA VAL A 16 8.30 21.72 19.29
C VAL A 16 7.35 20.70 18.65
N SER A 17 6.79 21.07 17.51
CA SER A 17 6.13 20.13 16.62
C SER A 17 7.15 19.06 16.27
N CYS A 18 7.00 17.89 16.86
CA CYS A 18 7.78 16.71 16.50
C CYS A 18 7.63 16.42 15.00
N LYS A 19 8.57 16.90 14.22
CA LYS A 19 8.76 16.53 12.80
C LYS A 19 9.34 15.12 12.71
N ILE A 20 8.60 14.11 13.20
CA ILE A 20 9.07 12.71 13.22
C ILE A 20 8.98 12.04 11.84
N TYR A 21 8.37 12.66 10.84
CA TYR A 21 8.08 12.03 9.55
C TYR A 21 8.81 12.60 8.33
N LYS A 22 9.88 13.39 8.51
CA LYS A 22 10.55 14.02 7.36
C LYS A 22 11.36 13.07 6.45
N ASN A 23 11.64 11.83 6.86
CA ASN A 23 12.51 10.92 6.13
C ASN A 23 11.97 9.47 6.09
N VAL A 24 10.65 9.26 6.00
CA VAL A 24 10.10 7.92 5.78
C VAL A 24 10.26 7.59 4.30
N GLN A 25 11.04 6.55 4.02
CA GLN A 25 11.23 6.01 2.68
C GLN A 25 10.14 4.98 2.38
N GLU A 26 9.71 4.92 1.14
CA GLU A 26 8.78 3.90 0.68
C GLU A 26 9.46 2.52 0.68
N PRO A 27 8.72 1.44 1.00
CA PRO A 27 9.23 0.09 0.87
C PRO A 27 9.63 -0.21 -0.58
N GLU A 28 10.77 -0.89 -0.72
CA GLU A 28 11.29 -1.26 -2.02
C GLU A 28 10.71 -2.62 -2.43
N PHE A 29 10.04 -2.69 -3.56
CA PHE A 29 9.60 -3.95 -4.15
C PHE A 29 10.82 -4.77 -4.58
N ARG A 30 10.82 -6.05 -4.24
CA ARG A 30 11.89 -7.01 -4.57
C ARG A 30 11.42 -8.09 -5.54
N ASP A 31 10.30 -8.75 -5.23
CA ASP A 31 9.86 -9.91 -5.97
C ASP A 31 8.37 -10.21 -5.72
N ILE A 32 7.81 -11.09 -6.55
CA ILE A 32 6.51 -11.71 -6.36
C ILE A 32 6.66 -13.23 -6.44
N GLN A 33 6.09 -13.94 -5.47
CA GLN A 33 6.18 -15.38 -5.36
C GLN A 33 4.83 -16.01 -5.03
N ASN A 34 4.75 -17.33 -5.14
CA ASN A 34 3.58 -18.13 -4.74
C ASN A 34 2.26 -17.64 -5.36
N VAL A 35 2.32 -17.19 -6.62
CA VAL A 35 1.12 -16.83 -7.37
C VAL A 35 0.27 -18.07 -7.57
N ARG A 36 -0.98 -18.03 -7.08
CA ARG A 36 -1.87 -19.18 -7.12
C ARG A 36 -3.33 -18.77 -7.32
N MET A 37 -4.06 -19.59 -8.02
CA MET A 37 -5.53 -19.52 -8.02
C MET A 37 -6.04 -20.18 -6.74
N ILE A 38 -6.85 -19.46 -5.97
CA ILE A 38 -7.45 -19.96 -4.72
C ILE A 38 -8.83 -20.50 -5.00
N ASP A 39 -9.61 -19.80 -5.83
CA ASP A 39 -10.99 -20.14 -6.17
C ASP A 39 -11.32 -19.62 -7.56
N ILE A 40 -12.00 -20.44 -8.35
CA ILE A 40 -12.46 -20.09 -9.69
C ILE A 40 -13.99 -20.23 -9.71
N GLY A 41 -14.67 -19.12 -9.58
CA GLY A 41 -16.12 -19.05 -9.63
C GLY A 41 -16.64 -18.49 -10.95
N LEU A 42 -17.95 -18.59 -11.17
CA LEU A 42 -18.59 -18.07 -12.38
C LEU A 42 -18.56 -16.53 -12.45
N LEU A 43 -18.87 -15.87 -11.34
CA LEU A 43 -18.96 -14.41 -11.28
C LEU A 43 -17.70 -13.75 -10.66
N LYS A 44 -17.05 -14.46 -9.75
CA LYS A 44 -15.86 -13.97 -9.03
C LYS A 44 -14.85 -15.08 -8.90
N SER A 45 -13.59 -14.72 -9.02
CA SER A 45 -12.45 -15.60 -8.76
C SER A 45 -11.54 -14.99 -7.71
N LYS A 46 -10.70 -15.81 -7.08
CA LYS A 46 -9.70 -15.35 -6.11
C LYS A 46 -8.33 -15.86 -6.54
N ALA A 47 -7.37 -14.96 -6.55
CA ALA A 47 -5.96 -15.27 -6.71
C ALA A 47 -5.19 -14.82 -5.49
N GLY A 48 -4.14 -15.54 -5.12
CA GLY A 48 -3.22 -15.17 -4.05
C GLY A 48 -1.82 -14.96 -4.60
N ALA A 49 -1.06 -14.08 -3.96
CA ALA A 49 0.35 -13.87 -4.24
C ALA A 49 1.08 -13.40 -2.98
N GLU A 50 2.37 -13.66 -2.92
CA GLU A 50 3.27 -13.15 -1.89
C GLU A 50 4.18 -12.09 -2.52
N LEU A 51 4.02 -10.84 -2.08
CA LEU A 51 4.82 -9.72 -2.54
C LEU A 51 5.97 -9.51 -1.57
N ILE A 52 7.20 -9.57 -2.05
CA ILE A 52 8.41 -9.39 -1.25
C ILE A 52 8.86 -7.94 -1.36
N TYR A 53 8.99 -7.30 -0.20
CA TYR A 53 9.45 -5.93 -0.06
C TYR A 53 10.60 -5.83 0.93
N TYR A 54 11.41 -4.80 0.79
CA TYR A 54 12.42 -4.40 1.76
C TYR A 54 12.02 -3.08 2.43
N ASN A 55 12.12 -3.02 3.76
CA ASN A 55 11.92 -1.80 4.53
C ASN A 55 13.25 -1.05 4.70
N PRO A 56 13.48 0.07 4.00
CA PRO A 56 14.71 0.84 4.14
C PRO A 56 14.76 1.67 5.42
N ASN A 57 13.64 1.75 6.15
CA ASN A 57 13.52 2.60 7.34
C ASN A 57 14.15 1.96 8.58
N ASN A 58 14.58 2.80 9.52
CA ASN A 58 15.18 2.37 10.80
C ASN A 58 14.14 2.26 11.92
N PHE A 59 12.92 1.79 11.60
CA PHE A 59 11.87 1.53 12.60
C PHE A 59 11.03 0.32 12.22
N ASN A 60 10.47 -0.33 13.24
CA ASN A 60 9.50 -1.41 13.07
C ASN A 60 8.09 -0.84 13.01
N VAL A 61 7.23 -1.50 12.24
CA VAL A 61 5.81 -1.16 12.13
C VAL A 61 5.00 -2.44 11.84
N VAL A 62 3.74 -2.46 12.20
CA VAL A 62 2.82 -3.52 11.82
C VAL A 62 1.87 -2.99 10.76
N LEU A 63 1.81 -3.66 9.62
CA LEU A 63 0.75 -3.47 8.63
C LEU A 63 -0.44 -4.30 9.08
N SER A 64 -1.44 -3.64 9.68
CA SER A 64 -2.60 -4.31 10.25
C SER A 64 -3.62 -4.69 9.21
N SER A 65 -3.76 -3.89 8.15
CA SER A 65 -4.61 -4.16 7.01
C SER A 65 -4.15 -3.36 5.80
N ALA A 66 -4.41 -3.90 4.61
CA ALA A 66 -4.34 -3.17 3.35
C ALA A 66 -5.45 -3.68 2.43
N ARG A 67 -6.10 -2.77 1.71
CA ARG A 67 -7.15 -3.09 0.76
C ARG A 67 -7.24 -1.98 -0.27
N GLY A 68 -7.70 -2.32 -1.46
CA GLY A 68 -7.91 -1.34 -2.51
C GLY A 68 -8.48 -1.95 -3.76
N ASP A 69 -8.89 -1.09 -4.66
CA ASP A 69 -9.46 -1.45 -5.95
C ASP A 69 -8.36 -1.47 -7.02
N VAL A 70 -8.44 -2.45 -7.90
CA VAL A 70 -7.48 -2.69 -8.98
C VAL A 70 -8.16 -2.40 -10.32
N TYR A 71 -7.47 -1.62 -11.13
CA TYR A 71 -7.91 -1.23 -12.48
C TYR A 71 -6.84 -1.59 -13.50
N ILE A 72 -7.29 -2.01 -14.68
CA ILE A 72 -6.43 -2.15 -15.86
C ILE A 72 -7.03 -1.26 -16.95
N ASP A 73 -6.20 -0.39 -17.54
CA ASP A 73 -6.62 0.61 -18.54
C ASP A 73 -7.87 1.41 -18.06
N ASN A 74 -7.86 1.82 -16.78
CA ASN A 74 -8.96 2.53 -16.09
C ASN A 74 -10.26 1.73 -15.90
N GLN A 75 -10.28 0.45 -16.22
CA GLN A 75 -11.45 -0.40 -15.97
C GLN A 75 -11.23 -1.20 -14.69
N TYR A 76 -12.24 -1.21 -13.83
CA TYR A 76 -12.23 -1.98 -12.59
C TYR A 76 -12.13 -3.49 -12.87
N ILE A 77 -11.18 -4.15 -12.21
CA ILE A 77 -10.94 -5.58 -12.33
C ILE A 77 -11.34 -6.32 -11.07
N GLY A 78 -11.12 -5.71 -9.92
CA GLY A 78 -11.35 -6.38 -8.66
C GLY A 78 -10.77 -5.62 -7.49
N ARG A 79 -10.73 -6.29 -6.34
CA ARG A 79 -10.22 -5.74 -5.08
C ARG A 79 -9.13 -6.62 -4.51
N PHE A 80 -8.03 -6.00 -4.13
CA PHE A 80 -7.04 -6.69 -3.32
C PHE A 80 -7.27 -6.45 -1.82
N GLU A 81 -6.85 -7.41 -1.02
CA GLU A 81 -6.80 -7.31 0.43
C GLU A 81 -5.59 -8.07 0.98
N LEU A 82 -5.05 -7.58 2.09
CA LEU A 82 -4.02 -8.28 2.84
C LEU A 82 -4.66 -9.47 3.57
N GLU A 83 -4.09 -10.67 3.41
CA GLU A 83 -4.63 -11.89 4.01
C GLU A 83 -4.48 -11.88 5.54
N ASN A 84 -3.32 -11.46 6.02
CA ASN A 84 -3.00 -11.39 7.45
C ASN A 84 -2.18 -10.14 7.75
N GLN A 85 -2.20 -9.69 9.02
CA GLN A 85 -1.32 -8.61 9.44
C GLN A 85 0.15 -9.01 9.30
N VAL A 86 1.00 -8.05 8.96
CA VAL A 86 2.42 -8.26 8.72
C VAL A 86 3.26 -7.39 9.63
N SER A 87 4.18 -8.02 10.37
CA SER A 87 5.20 -7.31 11.14
C SER A 87 6.36 -6.92 10.24
N ILE A 88 6.54 -5.64 10.03
CA ILE A 88 7.58 -5.06 9.19
C ILE A 88 8.73 -4.61 10.09
N LYS A 89 9.84 -5.36 10.06
CA LYS A 89 11.04 -5.01 10.83
C LYS A 89 11.85 -3.93 10.13
N LYS A 90 12.59 -3.15 10.92
CA LYS A 90 13.53 -2.16 10.39
C LYS A 90 14.61 -2.82 9.55
N ARG A 91 14.97 -2.22 8.41
CA ARG A 91 16.05 -2.65 7.51
C ARG A 91 16.01 -4.14 7.21
N ALA A 92 14.82 -4.66 6.91
CA ALA A 92 14.62 -6.08 6.65
C ALA A 92 13.60 -6.30 5.53
N GLU A 93 13.69 -7.44 4.91
CA GLU A 93 12.67 -7.94 3.99
C GLU A 93 11.42 -8.38 4.76
N PHE A 94 10.28 -8.24 4.12
CA PHE A 94 9.01 -8.72 4.61
C PHE A 94 8.13 -9.18 3.45
N ILE A 95 7.21 -10.09 3.75
CA ILE A 95 6.30 -10.68 2.78
C ILE A 95 4.90 -10.12 3.04
N LEU A 96 4.25 -9.64 1.97
CA LEU A 96 2.85 -9.25 1.98
C LEU A 96 2.01 -10.34 1.32
N PRO A 97 1.29 -11.16 2.09
CA PRO A 97 0.33 -12.11 1.53
C PRO A 97 -0.92 -11.36 1.07
N ALA A 98 -1.09 -11.25 -0.23
CA ALA A 98 -2.19 -10.52 -0.85
C ALA A 98 -3.18 -11.46 -1.53
N ILE A 99 -4.47 -11.17 -1.38
CA ILE A 99 -5.55 -11.83 -2.11
C ILE A 99 -6.19 -10.82 -3.05
N LEU A 100 -6.28 -11.15 -4.33
CA LEU A 100 -7.02 -10.41 -5.34
C LEU A 100 -8.35 -11.13 -5.59
N LYS A 101 -9.46 -10.46 -5.32
CA LYS A 101 -10.81 -10.88 -5.67
C LYS A 101 -11.17 -10.26 -7.01
N VAL A 102 -11.17 -11.06 -8.07
CA VAL A 102 -11.42 -10.64 -9.45
C VAL A 102 -12.92 -10.67 -9.74
N ASP A 103 -13.42 -9.59 -10.31
CA ASP A 103 -14.76 -9.57 -10.92
C ASP A 103 -14.66 -10.14 -12.33
N ASN A 104 -15.15 -11.37 -12.54
CA ASN A 104 -14.98 -12.10 -13.79
C ASN A 104 -15.72 -11.44 -14.95
N ILE A 105 -16.84 -10.77 -14.70
CA ILE A 105 -17.59 -10.07 -15.76
C ILE A 105 -16.77 -8.86 -16.25
N SER A 106 -16.20 -8.10 -15.34
CA SER A 106 -15.34 -6.98 -15.66
C SER A 106 -14.06 -7.44 -16.39
N ALA A 107 -13.46 -8.54 -15.95
CA ALA A 107 -12.28 -9.12 -16.59
C ALA A 107 -12.56 -9.63 -18.01
N ILE A 108 -13.70 -10.31 -18.23
CA ILE A 108 -14.11 -10.82 -19.56
C ILE A 108 -14.35 -9.67 -20.55
N LYS A 109 -14.92 -8.56 -20.12
CA LYS A 109 -15.11 -7.37 -20.98
C LYS A 109 -13.81 -6.81 -21.52
N GLN A 110 -12.70 -7.17 -20.92
CA GLN A 110 -11.36 -6.73 -21.30
C GLN A 110 -10.57 -7.81 -22.08
N HIS A 111 -11.24 -8.70 -22.78
CA HIS A 111 -10.59 -9.77 -23.55
C HIS A 111 -9.49 -9.30 -24.52
N ASP A 112 -9.50 -8.02 -24.93
CA ASP A 112 -8.49 -7.45 -25.79
C ASP A 112 -7.18 -7.05 -25.06
N ILE A 113 -7.15 -7.14 -23.73
CA ILE A 113 -5.91 -6.91 -22.96
C ILE A 113 -4.79 -7.84 -23.43
N TYR A 114 -5.11 -9.09 -23.71
CA TYR A 114 -4.13 -10.09 -24.15
C TYR A 114 -3.47 -9.79 -25.51
N LYS A 115 -4.04 -8.87 -26.30
CA LYS A 115 -3.50 -8.42 -27.58
C LYS A 115 -2.60 -7.19 -27.43
N LYS A 116 -2.61 -6.57 -26.26
CA LYS A 116 -1.77 -5.40 -25.97
C LYS A 116 -0.38 -5.84 -25.56
N LYS A 117 0.61 -5.01 -25.84
CA LYS A 117 1.98 -5.20 -25.36
C LYS A 117 2.14 -4.67 -23.94
N GLU A 118 1.48 -3.57 -23.63
CA GLU A 118 1.52 -2.90 -22.33
C GLU A 118 0.11 -2.54 -21.86
N VAL A 119 -0.09 -2.53 -20.54
CA VAL A 119 -1.33 -2.11 -19.89
C VAL A 119 -1.03 -1.15 -18.76
N LEU A 120 -1.92 -0.19 -18.55
CA LEU A 120 -1.88 0.69 -17.39
C LEU A 120 -2.50 -0.02 -16.18
N ILE A 121 -1.70 -0.40 -15.20
CA ILE A 121 -2.18 -0.90 -13.92
C ILE A 121 -2.30 0.27 -12.95
N ARG A 122 -3.49 0.42 -12.37
CA ARG A 122 -3.76 1.40 -11.32
C ARG A 122 -4.35 0.69 -10.10
N ILE A 123 -3.84 1.07 -8.93
CA ILE A 123 -4.32 0.58 -7.63
C ILE A 123 -4.64 1.79 -6.76
N ASP A 124 -5.87 1.85 -6.27
CA ASP A 124 -6.33 2.86 -5.33
C ASP A 124 -6.80 2.17 -4.05
N GLY A 125 -6.17 2.51 -2.92
CA GLY A 125 -6.46 1.80 -1.69
C GLY A 125 -6.01 2.52 -0.44
N VAL A 126 -6.10 1.81 0.68
CA VAL A 126 -5.68 2.28 1.99
C VAL A 126 -4.98 1.16 2.75
N ALA A 127 -3.89 1.51 3.42
CA ALA A 127 -3.18 0.65 4.37
C ALA A 127 -3.28 1.22 5.77
N ARG A 128 -3.44 0.36 6.77
CA ARG A 128 -3.41 0.74 8.18
C ARG A 128 -2.12 0.24 8.81
N LEU A 129 -1.30 1.19 9.24
CA LEU A 129 -0.09 0.93 10.00
C LEU A 129 -0.33 1.12 11.48
N THR A 130 0.19 0.22 12.29
CA THR A 130 0.09 0.27 13.76
C THR A 130 1.48 0.19 14.37
N LYS A 131 1.75 1.05 15.32
CA LYS A 131 2.98 1.06 16.13
C LYS A 131 2.65 1.49 17.54
N THR A 132 2.89 0.62 18.53
CA THR A 132 2.78 0.89 19.98
C THR A 132 1.70 1.91 20.35
N GLY A 133 0.42 1.50 20.24
CA GLY A 133 -0.72 2.34 20.63
C GLY A 133 -1.17 3.39 19.61
N PHE A 134 -0.45 3.56 18.51
CA PHE A 134 -0.85 4.45 17.41
C PHE A 134 -1.23 3.66 16.17
N SER A 135 -2.34 4.05 15.56
CA SER A 135 -2.77 3.53 14.26
C SER A 135 -2.93 4.69 13.28
N LYS A 136 -2.41 4.52 12.08
CA LYS A 136 -2.50 5.52 11.01
C LYS A 136 -2.90 4.84 9.71
N GLU A 137 -3.86 5.43 9.02
CA GLU A 137 -4.17 5.07 7.65
C GLU A 137 -3.33 5.89 6.68
N ILE A 138 -2.79 5.22 5.68
CA ILE A 138 -2.04 5.82 4.58
C ILE A 138 -2.69 5.42 3.26
N PRO A 139 -2.81 6.34 2.29
CA PRO A 139 -3.30 6.00 0.97
C PRO A 139 -2.29 5.10 0.25
N ILE A 140 -2.82 4.11 -0.49
CA ILE A 140 -2.08 3.34 -1.47
C ILE A 140 -2.48 3.87 -2.83
N LYS A 141 -1.52 4.42 -3.57
CA LYS A 141 -1.71 4.84 -4.95
C LYS A 141 -0.58 4.29 -5.78
N TYR A 142 -0.93 3.53 -6.79
CA TYR A 142 0.01 2.96 -7.73
C TYR A 142 -0.55 3.14 -9.13
N GLU A 143 0.26 3.63 -10.04
CA GLU A 143 -0.10 3.74 -11.45
C GLU A 143 1.15 3.54 -12.30
N LYS A 144 1.14 2.52 -13.15
CA LYS A 144 2.28 2.20 -13.99
C LYS A 144 1.86 1.42 -15.23
N LEU A 145 2.54 1.69 -16.35
CA LEU A 145 2.50 0.84 -17.53
C LEU A 145 3.36 -0.40 -17.27
N GLU A 146 2.76 -1.57 -17.45
CA GLU A 146 3.42 -2.86 -17.28
C GLU A 146 3.34 -3.68 -18.57
N ASP A 147 4.42 -4.38 -18.85
CA ASP A 147 4.52 -5.29 -20.00
C ASP A 147 3.70 -6.57 -19.72
N ILE A 148 2.81 -6.92 -20.65
CA ILE A 148 1.93 -8.09 -20.53
C ILE A 148 2.73 -9.39 -20.51
N ASP A 149 3.80 -9.50 -21.29
CA ASP A 149 4.58 -10.73 -21.37
C ASP A 149 5.31 -11.00 -20.05
N LYS A 150 5.77 -9.92 -19.40
CA LYS A 150 6.33 -10.02 -18.04
C LYS A 150 5.29 -10.47 -17.02
N LEU A 151 4.07 -9.97 -17.10
CA LEU A 151 2.98 -10.38 -16.20
C LEU A 151 2.55 -11.84 -16.40
N ARG A 152 2.67 -12.37 -17.61
CA ARG A 152 2.37 -13.80 -17.91
C ARG A 152 3.45 -14.75 -17.40
N SER A 153 4.65 -14.26 -17.20
CA SER A 153 5.78 -15.09 -16.73
C SER A 153 5.84 -15.24 -15.19
N LEU A 154 4.95 -14.56 -14.45
CA LEU A 154 4.78 -14.68 -13.00
C LEU A 154 3.89 -15.88 -12.65
#